data_d480c16e507d69105b70b7c93cb3ad69
#
_entry.id   d480c16e507d69105b70b7c93cb3ad69
#
_cell.length_a   1.000
_cell.length_b   1.000
_cell.length_c   1.000
_cell.angle_alpha   90.00
_cell.angle_beta   90.00
_cell.angle_gamma   90.00
#
_symmetry.space_group_name_H-M   'P 1'
#
loop_
_entity.id
_entity.type
_entity.pdbx_description
1 polymer ?
#
loop_
_entity_poly.entity_id
_entity_poly.type
_entity_poly.pdbx_seq_one_letter_code
_entity_poly.pdbx_strand_id
1 'polypeptide(L)'
;MTDIENYVINQVSLAVTATYPNADVLGFYVDTPSSFPCVCIQMSDRETYTRSLDGDLQPHHQTVYFSVDTFSAAENGKKAEAKAIAKLVDDTMANMGFTLTMSSPTPNIDRSVYRITSRYRAVQSAGHTVGDDTVVHIYRN
;
A
#
# COMPACT_ATOMS: atom_id res chain seq x y z
N MET A 1 -17.43 -9.18 -0.10
CA MET A 1 -16.42 -8.30 0.57
C MET A 1 -15.95 -7.25 -0.40
N THR A 2 -15.87 -6.02 0.04
CA THR A 2 -15.47 -4.90 -0.81
C THR A 2 -13.98 -4.98 -1.15
N ASP A 3 -13.67 -4.74 -2.42
CA ASP A 3 -12.27 -4.66 -2.85
C ASP A 3 -11.73 -3.28 -2.46
N ILE A 4 -10.72 -3.27 -1.60
CA ILE A 4 -10.14 -2.02 -1.09
C ILE A 4 -8.90 -1.57 -1.86
N GLU A 5 -8.48 -2.33 -2.86
CA GLU A 5 -7.24 -2.03 -3.58
C GLU A 5 -7.26 -0.63 -4.19
N ASN A 6 -8.34 -0.29 -4.91
CA ASN A 6 -8.46 1.04 -5.51
C ASN A 6 -8.50 2.15 -4.46
N TYR A 7 -9.16 1.90 -3.34
CA TYR A 7 -9.21 2.87 -2.25
C TYR A 7 -7.81 3.16 -1.71
N VAL A 8 -7.04 2.10 -1.47
CA VAL A 8 -5.67 2.25 -0.95
C VAL A 8 -4.79 3.00 -1.95
N ILE A 9 -4.86 2.61 -3.23
CA ILE A 9 -4.08 3.25 -4.29
C ILE A 9 -4.41 4.75 -4.36
N ASN A 10 -5.68 5.09 -4.31
CA ASN A 10 -6.11 6.49 -4.40
C ASN A 10 -5.62 7.31 -3.20
N GLN A 11 -5.71 6.77 -1.99
CA GLN A 11 -5.26 7.46 -0.79
C GLN A 11 -3.75 7.70 -0.81
N VAL A 12 -2.98 6.69 -1.21
CA VAL A 12 -1.52 6.81 -1.30
C VAL A 12 -1.15 7.78 -2.42
N SER A 13 -1.83 7.71 -3.56
CA SER A 13 -1.57 8.63 -4.67
C SER A 13 -1.78 10.08 -4.25
N LEU A 14 -2.88 10.38 -3.57
CA LEU A 14 -3.15 11.74 -3.09
C LEU A 14 -2.07 12.22 -2.12
N ALA A 15 -1.66 11.36 -1.20
CA ALA A 15 -0.65 11.73 -0.20
C ALA A 15 0.73 11.97 -0.83
N VAL A 16 1.14 11.09 -1.74
CA VAL A 16 2.45 11.18 -2.38
C VAL A 16 2.51 12.36 -3.34
N THR A 17 1.50 12.54 -4.19
CA THR A 17 1.53 13.61 -5.19
C THR A 17 1.34 14.98 -4.59
N ALA A 18 0.83 15.08 -3.36
CA ALA A 18 0.74 16.37 -2.66
C ALA A 18 2.13 16.95 -2.39
N THR A 19 3.11 16.10 -2.13
CA THR A 19 4.50 16.52 -1.87
C THR A 19 5.39 16.33 -3.10
N TYR A 20 5.14 15.28 -3.88
CA TYR A 20 5.92 14.93 -5.06
C TYR A 20 4.98 14.86 -6.27
N PRO A 21 4.64 16.02 -6.88
CA PRO A 21 3.66 16.05 -7.97
C PRO A 21 4.05 15.24 -9.21
N ASN A 22 5.36 15.01 -9.38
CA ASN A 22 5.87 14.25 -10.53
C ASN A 22 5.96 12.75 -10.23
N ALA A 23 5.64 12.33 -9.02
CA ALA A 23 5.69 10.91 -8.66
C ALA A 23 4.62 10.14 -9.42
N ASP A 24 5.00 8.95 -9.85
CA ASP A 24 4.08 8.02 -10.51
C ASP A 24 3.64 6.97 -9.49
N VAL A 25 2.34 6.78 -9.33
CA VAL A 25 1.79 5.79 -8.40
C VAL A 25 1.01 4.76 -9.20
N LEU A 26 1.51 3.52 -9.20
CA LEU A 26 0.97 2.44 -10.01
C LEU A 26 0.32 1.38 -9.12
N GLY A 27 -0.78 0.82 -9.60
CA GLY A 27 -1.50 -0.24 -8.90
C GLY A 27 -1.00 -1.64 -9.24
N PHE A 28 0.20 -1.75 -9.79
CA PHE A 28 0.80 -3.02 -10.16
C PHE A 28 2.32 -2.89 -10.08
N TYR A 29 2.99 -4.04 -9.98
CA TYR A 29 4.44 -4.07 -9.89
C TYR A 29 5.09 -3.91 -11.26
N VAL A 30 6.13 -3.09 -11.32
CA VAL A 30 6.94 -2.89 -12.53
C VAL A 30 8.41 -3.01 -12.15
N ASP A 31 9.16 -3.88 -12.84
CA ASP A 31 10.59 -4.05 -12.59
C ASP A 31 11.40 -2.82 -12.96
N THR A 32 11.02 -2.17 -14.06
CA THR A 32 11.74 -1.02 -14.59
C THR A 32 10.76 0.11 -14.86
N PRO A 33 10.44 0.91 -13.83
CA PRO A 33 9.54 2.05 -14.02
C PRO A 33 10.05 2.99 -15.09
N SER A 34 9.13 3.56 -15.88
CA SER A 34 9.47 4.48 -16.95
C SER A 34 9.70 5.91 -16.45
N SER A 35 9.26 6.22 -15.25
CA SER A 35 9.45 7.55 -14.64
C SER A 35 9.73 7.39 -13.15
N PHE A 36 10.43 8.38 -12.58
CA PHE A 36 10.80 8.37 -11.17
C PHE A 36 10.50 9.74 -10.55
N PRO A 37 10.20 9.80 -9.24
CA PRO A 37 10.03 8.65 -8.35
C PRO A 37 8.76 7.87 -8.71
N CYS A 38 8.76 6.59 -8.36
CA CYS A 38 7.63 5.69 -8.66
C CYS A 38 7.26 4.89 -7.42
N VAL A 39 5.98 4.72 -7.20
CA VAL A 39 5.45 3.89 -6.11
C VAL A 39 4.54 2.84 -6.72
N CYS A 40 4.86 1.57 -6.50
CA CYS A 40 4.03 0.45 -6.97
C CYS A 40 3.32 -0.16 -5.76
N ILE A 41 1.99 -0.22 -5.81
CA ILE A 41 1.17 -0.72 -4.71
C ILE A 41 0.32 -1.86 -5.24
N GLN A 42 0.35 -3.00 -4.55
CA GLN A 42 -0.52 -4.11 -4.93
C GLN A 42 -0.94 -4.89 -3.70
N MET A 43 -2.13 -5.47 -3.77
CA MET A 43 -2.56 -6.43 -2.78
C MET A 43 -1.78 -7.72 -3.03
N SER A 44 -0.97 -8.13 -2.05
CA SER A 44 -0.12 -9.30 -2.19
C SER A 44 -0.81 -10.58 -1.74
N ASP A 45 -1.80 -10.48 -0.84
CA ASP A 45 -2.52 -11.64 -0.36
C ASP A 45 -3.80 -11.23 0.36
N ARG A 46 -4.70 -12.18 0.50
CA ARG A 46 -5.96 -12.00 1.23
C ARG A 46 -6.34 -13.34 1.86
N GLU A 47 -6.58 -13.32 3.18
CA GLU A 47 -6.92 -14.52 3.92
C GLU A 47 -8.21 -14.33 4.70
N THR A 48 -8.99 -15.40 4.86
CA THR A 48 -10.14 -15.37 5.75
C THR A 48 -9.65 -15.24 7.19
N TYR A 49 -10.21 -14.23 7.90
CA TYR A 49 -9.90 -14.05 9.31
C TYR A 49 -10.75 -15.00 10.11
N THR A 50 -10.14 -16.11 10.57
CA THR A 50 -10.87 -17.25 11.16
C THR A 50 -11.67 -16.90 12.39
N ARG A 51 -11.25 -15.89 13.17
CA ARG A 51 -11.97 -15.50 14.38
C ARG A 51 -13.32 -14.83 14.09
N SER A 52 -13.58 -14.46 12.86
CA SER A 52 -14.82 -13.79 12.48
C SER A 52 -15.76 -14.71 11.72
N LEU A 53 -15.47 -16.02 11.69
CA LEU A 53 -16.42 -17.00 11.15
C LEU A 53 -17.55 -17.18 12.16
N ASP A 54 -18.79 -17.13 11.67
CA ASP A 54 -19.97 -17.38 12.50
C ASP A 54 -20.47 -18.80 12.28
N GLY A 55 -21.65 -19.11 12.84
CA GLY A 55 -22.24 -20.43 12.71
C GLY A 55 -22.59 -20.83 11.30
N ASP A 56 -22.70 -19.86 10.39
CA ASP A 56 -22.98 -20.10 8.97
C ASP A 56 -21.71 -20.26 8.15
N LEU A 57 -20.55 -20.17 8.79
CA LEU A 57 -19.23 -20.24 8.16
C LEU A 57 -19.01 -19.13 7.14
N GLN A 58 -19.70 -18.00 7.30
CA GLN A 58 -19.52 -16.84 6.45
C GLN A 58 -18.44 -15.95 7.05
N PRO A 59 -17.40 -15.58 6.26
CA PRO A 59 -16.37 -14.70 6.78
C PRO A 59 -16.90 -13.28 6.86
N HIS A 60 -16.84 -12.68 8.04
CA HIS A 60 -17.16 -11.27 8.24
C HIS A 60 -15.93 -10.41 8.09
N HIS A 61 -14.73 -10.99 8.20
CA HIS A 61 -13.47 -10.29 8.13
C HIS A 61 -12.47 -11.09 7.31
N GLN A 62 -11.57 -10.34 6.66
CA GLN A 62 -10.43 -10.94 5.95
C GLN A 62 -9.17 -10.18 6.33
N THR A 63 -8.06 -10.91 6.43
CA THR A 63 -6.75 -10.29 6.55
C THR A 63 -6.24 -9.96 5.15
N VAL A 64 -5.88 -8.72 4.91
CA VAL A 64 -5.37 -8.27 3.62
C VAL A 64 -3.93 -7.81 3.77
N TYR A 65 -3.12 -8.11 2.78
CA TYR A 65 -1.71 -7.77 2.74
C TYR A 65 -1.44 -6.92 1.51
N PHE A 66 -0.66 -5.87 1.70
CA PHE A 66 -0.24 -5.01 0.61
C PHE A 66 1.28 -4.96 0.55
N SER A 67 1.80 -4.94 -0.66
CA SER A 67 3.22 -4.73 -0.91
C SER A 67 3.37 -3.40 -1.62
N VAL A 68 4.29 -2.57 -1.14
CA VAL A 68 4.56 -1.26 -1.72
C VAL A 68 6.04 -1.18 -2.02
N ASP A 69 6.37 -0.91 -3.27
CA ASP A 69 7.74 -0.70 -3.72
C ASP A 69 7.91 0.77 -4.10
N THR A 70 8.88 1.43 -3.47
CA THR A 70 9.20 2.83 -3.73
C THR A 70 10.53 2.91 -4.44
N PHE A 71 10.55 3.57 -5.61
CA PHE A 71 11.73 3.69 -6.46
C PHE A 71 12.13 5.16 -6.58
N SER A 72 13.42 5.45 -6.44
CA SER A 72 13.96 6.78 -6.70
C SER A 72 15.23 6.67 -7.53
N ALA A 73 15.35 7.53 -8.55
CA ALA A 73 16.53 7.62 -9.40
C ALA A 73 17.13 9.02 -9.36
N ALA A 74 16.86 9.80 -8.32
CA ALA A 74 17.41 11.14 -8.19
C ALA A 74 18.94 11.09 -8.23
N GLU A 75 19.56 11.99 -8.99
CA GLU A 75 21.01 12.02 -9.12
C GLU A 75 21.69 12.23 -7.78
N ASN A 76 21.12 13.13 -6.96
CA ASN A 76 21.59 13.40 -5.62
C ASN A 76 20.48 13.10 -4.65
N GLY A 77 20.77 12.22 -3.66
CA GLY A 77 19.81 11.95 -2.60
C GLY A 77 18.70 10.96 -2.94
N LYS A 78 18.94 10.05 -3.87
CA LYS A 78 17.91 9.04 -4.22
C LYS A 78 17.50 8.22 -3.00
N LYS A 79 18.43 7.90 -2.11
CA LYS A 79 18.14 7.17 -0.88
C LYS A 79 17.25 8.02 0.04
N ALA A 80 17.58 9.30 0.21
CA ALA A 80 16.77 10.20 1.03
C ALA A 80 15.38 10.41 0.45
N GLU A 81 15.28 10.56 -0.87
CA GLU A 81 14.00 10.71 -1.53
C GLU A 81 13.13 9.45 -1.36
N ALA A 82 13.70 8.28 -1.60
CA ALA A 82 12.97 7.02 -1.45
C ALA A 82 12.48 6.84 -0.01
N LYS A 83 13.33 7.15 0.97
CA LYS A 83 12.94 7.07 2.37
C LYS A 83 11.84 8.05 2.74
N ALA A 84 11.90 9.27 2.22
CA ALA A 84 10.89 10.29 2.48
C ALA A 84 9.54 9.86 1.90
N ILE A 85 9.54 9.34 0.69
CA ILE A 85 8.31 8.87 0.06
C ILE A 85 7.76 7.63 0.79
N ALA A 86 8.64 6.69 1.16
CA ALA A 86 8.24 5.52 1.92
C ALA A 86 7.60 5.90 3.25
N LYS A 87 8.09 6.98 3.89
CA LYS A 87 7.50 7.49 5.12
C LYS A 87 6.11 8.06 4.89
N LEU A 88 5.92 8.80 3.79
CA LEU A 88 4.58 9.31 3.44
C LEU A 88 3.61 8.16 3.23
N VAL A 89 4.04 7.12 2.53
CA VAL A 89 3.24 5.92 2.32
C VAL A 89 2.92 5.27 3.66
N ASP A 90 3.92 5.11 4.52
CA ASP A 90 3.74 4.49 5.83
C ASP A 90 2.73 5.25 6.68
N ASP A 91 2.85 6.57 6.75
CA ASP A 91 1.92 7.40 7.50
C ASP A 91 0.50 7.26 6.94
N THR A 92 0.35 7.22 5.62
CA THR A 92 -0.95 7.08 4.97
C THR A 92 -1.56 5.71 5.24
N MET A 93 -0.75 4.65 5.13
CA MET A 93 -1.22 3.29 5.41
C MET A 93 -1.62 3.15 6.88
N ALA A 94 -0.83 3.72 7.79
CA ALA A 94 -1.16 3.69 9.23
C ALA A 94 -2.47 4.42 9.51
N ASN A 95 -2.70 5.56 8.86
CA ASN A 95 -3.95 6.30 9.02
C ASN A 95 -5.17 5.52 8.51
N MET A 96 -4.97 4.63 7.55
CA MET A 96 -6.03 3.75 7.07
C MET A 96 -6.22 2.51 7.95
N GLY A 97 -5.35 2.29 8.93
CA GLY A 97 -5.44 1.14 9.83
C GLY A 97 -4.52 -0.01 9.50
N PHE A 98 -3.58 0.16 8.58
CA PHE A 98 -2.61 -0.89 8.24
C PHE A 98 -1.44 -0.89 9.20
N THR A 99 -0.91 -2.09 9.45
CA THR A 99 0.28 -2.29 10.27
C THR A 99 1.44 -2.65 9.36
N LEU A 100 2.55 -1.93 9.51
CA LEU A 100 3.78 -2.24 8.79
C LEU A 100 4.37 -3.54 9.34
N THR A 101 4.58 -4.52 8.47
CA THR A 101 5.16 -5.81 8.86
C THR A 101 6.62 -5.92 8.46
N MET A 102 7.02 -5.21 7.40
CA MET A 102 8.39 -5.24 6.91
C MET A 102 8.66 -3.97 6.09
N SER A 103 9.84 -3.41 6.24
CA SER A 103 10.34 -2.36 5.35
C SER A 103 11.85 -2.48 5.26
N SER A 104 12.37 -2.61 4.06
CA SER A 104 13.81 -2.73 3.85
C SER A 104 14.19 -2.31 2.44
N PRO A 105 15.44 -1.85 2.27
CA PRO A 105 15.98 -1.64 0.92
C PRO A 105 16.02 -2.98 0.18
N THR A 106 15.66 -2.96 -1.08
CA THR A 106 15.65 -4.14 -1.93
C THR A 106 16.58 -3.90 -3.11
N PRO A 107 17.47 -4.85 -3.44
CA PRO A 107 18.32 -4.71 -4.62
C PRO A 107 17.45 -4.53 -5.87
N ASN A 108 17.87 -3.60 -6.73
CA ASN A 108 17.22 -3.38 -8.01
C ASN A 108 18.18 -3.76 -9.12
N ILE A 109 17.64 -4.19 -10.26
CA ILE A 109 18.43 -4.58 -11.43
C ILE A 109 19.29 -3.41 -11.88
N ASP A 110 18.68 -2.22 -11.93
CA ASP A 110 19.38 -0.97 -12.24
C ASP A 110 19.92 -0.36 -10.96
N ARG A 111 21.25 -0.34 -10.80
CA ARG A 111 21.91 0.18 -9.60
C ARG A 111 21.80 1.69 -9.43
N SER A 112 21.42 2.40 -10.48
CA SER A 112 21.17 3.84 -10.39
C SER A 112 19.86 4.15 -9.68
N VAL A 113 19.03 3.14 -9.42
CA VAL A 113 17.74 3.27 -8.78
C VAL A 113 17.79 2.68 -7.37
N TYR A 114 17.33 3.46 -6.40
CA TYR A 114 17.18 2.99 -5.03
C TYR A 114 15.75 2.53 -4.81
N ARG A 115 15.59 1.34 -4.25
CA ARG A 115 14.29 0.71 -4.05
C ARG A 115 14.07 0.33 -2.59
N ILE A 116 12.90 0.65 -2.06
CA ILE A 116 12.47 0.23 -0.73
C ILE A 116 11.20 -0.59 -0.89
N THR A 117 11.19 -1.78 -0.30
CA THR A 117 10.00 -2.63 -0.26
C THR A 117 9.40 -2.57 1.13
N SER A 118 8.12 -2.28 1.22
CA SER A 118 7.37 -2.25 2.48
C SER A 118 6.17 -3.17 2.35
N ARG A 119 5.85 -3.87 3.44
CA ARG A 119 4.67 -4.75 3.48
C ARG A 119 3.78 -4.37 4.63
N TYR A 120 2.49 -4.44 4.38
CA TYR A 120 1.46 -4.01 5.33
C TYR A 120 0.38 -5.07 5.46
N ARG A 121 -0.23 -5.10 6.63
CA ARG A 121 -1.31 -6.03 6.94
C ARG A 121 -2.44 -5.28 7.64
N ALA A 122 -3.67 -5.67 7.36
CA ALA A 122 -4.84 -5.16 8.08
C ALA A 122 -5.95 -6.19 8.03
N VAL A 123 -6.90 -6.06 8.95
CA VAL A 123 -8.13 -6.85 8.92
C VAL A 123 -9.22 -5.97 8.34
N GLN A 124 -9.79 -6.41 7.22
CA GLN A 124 -10.88 -5.73 6.54
C GLN A 124 -12.20 -6.39 6.93
N SER A 125 -13.16 -5.61 7.42
CA SER A 125 -14.51 -6.10 7.63
C SER A 125 -15.26 -6.14 6.30
N ALA A 126 -16.41 -6.83 6.27
CA ALA A 126 -17.30 -6.76 5.14
C ALA A 126 -17.71 -5.31 4.95
N GLY A 127 -17.55 -4.82 3.72
CA GLY A 127 -17.91 -3.44 3.40
C GLY A 127 -19.42 -3.24 3.46
N HIS A 128 -19.84 -2.04 3.82
CA HIS A 128 -21.25 -1.68 3.75
C HIS A 128 -21.35 -0.29 3.15
N THR A 129 -22.53 0.02 2.64
CA THR A 129 -22.77 1.30 1.98
C THR A 129 -23.46 2.26 2.95
N VAL A 130 -22.94 3.48 3.00
CA VAL A 130 -23.58 4.56 3.74
C VAL A 130 -23.87 5.66 2.74
N GLY A 131 -25.16 5.86 2.45
CA GLY A 131 -25.53 6.70 1.30
C GLY A 131 -25.03 6.07 0.02
N ASP A 132 -24.34 6.85 -0.80
CA ASP A 132 -23.76 6.35 -2.05
C ASP A 132 -22.30 5.90 -1.88
N ASP A 133 -21.75 6.00 -0.68
CA ASP A 133 -20.36 5.69 -0.43
C ASP A 133 -20.23 4.31 0.20
N THR A 134 -19.23 3.57 -0.27
CA THR A 134 -18.88 2.30 0.35
C THR A 134 -17.93 2.59 1.51
N VAL A 135 -18.31 2.12 2.69
CA VAL A 135 -17.48 2.26 3.87
C VAL A 135 -16.70 0.97 4.08
N VAL A 136 -15.40 1.10 4.15
CA VAL A 136 -14.50 -0.02 4.40
C VAL A 136 -13.94 0.15 5.80
N HIS A 137 -14.14 -0.86 6.65
CA HIS A 137 -13.60 -0.87 8.00
C HIS A 137 -12.29 -1.65 8.02
N ILE A 138 -11.23 -0.98 8.43
CA ILE A 138 -9.91 -1.58 8.51
C ILE A 138 -9.48 -1.54 9.97
N TYR A 139 -9.12 -2.70 10.49
CA TYR A 139 -8.72 -2.85 11.89
C TYR A 139 -7.23 -3.14 11.97
N ARG A 140 -6.53 -2.31 12.78
CA ARG A 140 -5.11 -2.52 13.02
C ARG A 140 -4.92 -3.72 13.93
N ASN A 141 -3.98 -4.58 13.59
CA ASN A 141 -3.58 -5.73 14.43
C ASN A 141 -2.38 -5.40 15.28
#